data_aa7266f6eebc91533e60a1e574424f3b
#
_entry.id   aa7266f6eebc91533e60a1e574424f3b
#
_cell.length_a   1.000
_cell.length_b   1.000
_cell.length_c   1.000
_cell.angle_alpha   90.00
_cell.angle_beta   90.00
_cell.angle_gamma   90.00
#
_symmetry.space_group_name_H-M   'P 1'
#
loop_
_entity.id
_entity.type
_entity.pdbx_description
1 polymer ?
#
loop_
_entity_poly.entity_id
_entity_poly.type
_entity_poly.pdbx_seq_one_letter_code
_entity_poly.pdbx_strand_id
1 'polypeptide(L)'
;ATPPNLNDDKAVPGGSSSGAAASVAFGLAPAAIGSDTGGSVRIPAAWNDLVGLKTSVGSLPMRGAVPLCDRFDTIGPLAHSVEDCALLLAAISGEAVTDLGGVDLSGTRIAILETVALDDVRDRPGRGFDDAVARLERAGAKVIRLKAPEVAEALGLAATLFTAEAYGIWRDTIEAAPQKMFSRILERFR
;
A
#
# COMPACT_ATOMS: atom_id res chain seq x y z
N ALA A 1 -18.59 -1.52 11.05
CA ALA A 1 -18.70 -2.70 10.17
C ALA A 1 -17.49 -2.76 9.26
N THR A 2 -16.96 -3.95 9.00
CA THR A 2 -15.89 -4.17 8.03
C THR A 2 -16.52 -4.33 6.65
N PRO A 3 -16.08 -3.60 5.61
CA PRO A 3 -16.59 -3.82 4.27
C PRO A 3 -16.18 -5.22 3.77
N PRO A 4 -16.95 -5.81 2.84
CA PRO A 4 -16.62 -7.12 2.27
C PRO A 4 -15.39 -7.04 1.34
N ASN A 5 -14.75 -8.17 1.10
CA ASN A 5 -13.78 -8.34 0.04
C ASN A 5 -14.52 -8.67 -1.27
N LEU A 6 -14.06 -8.11 -2.39
CA LEU A 6 -14.71 -8.32 -3.70
C LEU A 6 -14.64 -9.79 -4.15
N ASN A 7 -13.53 -10.47 -3.86
CA ASN A 7 -13.22 -11.80 -4.40
C ASN A 7 -13.57 -12.96 -3.44
N ASP A 8 -13.82 -12.66 -2.15
CA ASP A 8 -14.11 -13.64 -1.11
C ASP A 8 -14.94 -13.00 0.01
N ASP A 9 -16.19 -13.33 0.12
CA ASP A 9 -17.13 -12.79 1.11
C ASP A 9 -16.78 -13.15 2.57
N LYS A 10 -15.92 -14.16 2.76
CA LYS A 10 -15.40 -14.58 4.07
C LYS A 10 -14.08 -13.90 4.45
N ALA A 11 -13.46 -13.19 3.52
CA ALA A 11 -12.22 -12.48 3.74
C ALA A 11 -12.47 -11.00 4.04
N VAL A 12 -11.53 -10.39 4.77
CA VAL A 12 -11.48 -8.95 4.92
C VAL A 12 -10.92 -8.30 3.65
N PRO A 13 -11.27 -7.04 3.34
CA PRO A 13 -10.82 -6.37 2.13
C PRO A 13 -9.36 -5.88 2.20
N GLY A 14 -8.62 -6.26 3.23
CA GLY A 14 -7.34 -5.65 3.57
C GLY A 14 -7.53 -4.32 4.30
N GLY A 15 -6.41 -3.62 4.59
CA GLY A 15 -6.45 -2.38 5.37
C GLY A 15 -5.13 -1.62 5.37
N SER A 16 -5.16 -0.41 5.97
CA SER A 16 -6.27 0.22 6.68
C SER A 16 -7.22 1.01 5.78
N SER A 17 -6.89 1.32 4.52
CA SER A 17 -7.78 2.00 3.56
C SER A 17 -8.88 1.06 3.00
N SER A 18 -9.51 0.28 3.87
CA SER A 18 -10.50 -0.76 3.53
C SER A 18 -11.71 -0.20 2.79
N GLY A 19 -12.26 0.91 3.30
CA GLY A 19 -13.44 1.56 2.69
C GLY A 19 -13.13 2.17 1.34
N ALA A 20 -11.97 2.78 1.17
CA ALA A 20 -11.50 3.32 -0.10
C ALA A 20 -11.40 2.21 -1.16
N ALA A 21 -10.73 1.11 -0.85
CA ALA A 21 -10.61 -0.02 -1.76
C ALA A 21 -11.97 -0.65 -2.08
N ALA A 22 -12.79 -0.92 -1.07
CA ALA A 22 -14.11 -1.51 -1.29
C ALA A 22 -15.01 -0.62 -2.14
N SER A 23 -15.00 0.71 -1.94
CA SER A 23 -15.82 1.62 -2.74
C SER A 23 -15.45 1.59 -4.22
N VAL A 24 -14.16 1.50 -4.55
CA VAL A 24 -13.70 1.35 -5.93
C VAL A 24 -14.00 -0.04 -6.47
N ALA A 25 -13.66 -1.08 -5.73
CA ALA A 25 -13.85 -2.47 -6.16
C ALA A 25 -15.32 -2.81 -6.48
N PHE A 26 -16.26 -2.27 -5.70
CA PHE A 26 -17.70 -2.45 -5.92
C PHE A 26 -18.31 -1.41 -6.87
N GLY A 27 -17.52 -0.57 -7.53
CA GLY A 27 -18.00 0.41 -8.50
C GLY A 27 -18.79 1.57 -7.91
N LEU A 28 -18.66 1.83 -6.60
CA LEU A 28 -19.32 2.96 -5.94
C LEU A 28 -18.59 4.29 -6.20
N ALA A 29 -17.31 4.22 -6.53
CA ALA A 29 -16.48 5.34 -6.93
C ALA A 29 -15.49 4.89 -8.02
N PRO A 30 -15.14 5.76 -9.00
CA PRO A 30 -14.18 5.41 -10.04
C PRO A 30 -12.75 5.29 -9.52
N ALA A 31 -12.41 6.04 -8.48
CA ALA A 31 -11.13 6.04 -7.79
C ALA A 31 -11.30 6.53 -6.36
N ALA A 32 -10.32 6.29 -5.51
CA ALA A 32 -10.31 6.75 -4.12
C ALA A 32 -8.91 7.13 -3.67
N ILE A 33 -8.82 7.90 -2.57
CA ILE A 33 -7.56 8.22 -1.90
C ILE A 33 -7.49 7.39 -0.62
N GLY A 34 -6.33 6.79 -0.38
CA GLY A 34 -6.00 6.13 0.88
C GLY A 34 -4.73 6.71 1.49
N SER A 35 -4.41 6.29 2.71
CA SER A 35 -3.12 6.55 3.35
C SER A 35 -2.31 5.26 3.48
N ASP A 36 -0.99 5.37 3.40
CA ASP A 36 -0.08 4.23 3.46
C ASP A 36 1.14 4.55 4.33
N THR A 37 1.22 3.92 5.48
CA THR A 37 2.36 3.94 6.39
C THR A 37 3.19 2.66 6.23
N GLY A 38 2.51 1.52 6.21
CA GLY A 38 3.13 0.19 6.11
C GLY A 38 2.44 -0.75 5.11
N GLY A 39 1.73 -0.20 4.10
CA GLY A 39 1.01 -0.98 3.10
C GLY A 39 -0.47 -0.63 2.98
N SER A 40 -0.96 0.39 3.71
CA SER A 40 -2.40 0.62 3.88
C SER A 40 -3.16 1.13 2.64
N VAL A 41 -2.48 1.48 1.55
CA VAL A 41 -3.05 1.64 0.19
C VAL A 41 -2.87 0.35 -0.61
N ARG A 42 -1.67 -0.21 -0.58
CA ARG A 42 -1.25 -1.34 -1.44
C ARG A 42 -1.90 -2.66 -1.04
N ILE A 43 -2.02 -2.94 0.25
CA ILE A 43 -2.63 -4.18 0.77
C ILE A 43 -4.10 -4.30 0.33
N PRO A 44 -4.98 -3.31 0.63
CA PRO A 44 -6.38 -3.43 0.24
C PRO A 44 -6.56 -3.35 -1.28
N ALA A 45 -5.70 -2.66 -2.02
CA ALA A 45 -5.71 -2.69 -3.48
C ALA A 45 -5.43 -4.11 -3.99
N ALA A 46 -4.34 -4.74 -3.55
CA ALA A 46 -3.97 -6.09 -3.97
C ALA A 46 -5.03 -7.15 -3.61
N TRP A 47 -5.72 -6.99 -2.49
CA TRP A 47 -6.74 -7.94 -2.05
C TRP A 47 -8.09 -7.81 -2.76
N ASN A 48 -8.31 -6.67 -3.45
CA ASN A 48 -9.55 -6.39 -4.18
C ASN A 48 -9.32 -6.19 -5.69
N ASP A 49 -8.20 -6.67 -6.24
CA ASP A 49 -7.88 -6.60 -7.67
C ASP A 49 -7.85 -5.16 -8.22
N LEU A 50 -7.24 -4.26 -7.45
CA LEU A 50 -7.06 -2.85 -7.78
C LEU A 50 -5.59 -2.49 -7.92
N VAL A 51 -5.33 -1.37 -8.56
CA VAL A 51 -4.05 -0.67 -8.51
C VAL A 51 -4.03 0.26 -7.30
N GLY A 52 -3.01 0.11 -6.45
CA GLY A 52 -2.76 1.00 -5.32
C GLY A 52 -1.38 1.61 -5.43
N LEU A 53 -1.32 2.92 -5.60
CA LEU A 53 -0.06 3.65 -5.74
C LEU A 53 0.35 4.30 -4.42
N LYS A 54 1.42 3.78 -3.81
CA LYS A 54 2.08 4.46 -2.68
C LYS A 54 3.05 5.50 -3.20
N THR A 55 2.83 6.76 -2.86
CA THR A 55 3.75 7.86 -3.19
C THR A 55 5.00 7.84 -2.29
N SER A 56 6.04 8.56 -2.68
CA SER A 56 7.19 8.77 -1.81
C SER A 56 6.83 9.67 -0.63
N VAL A 57 7.45 9.43 0.51
CA VAL A 57 7.28 10.30 1.68
C VAL A 57 7.68 11.73 1.30
N GLY A 58 6.84 12.70 1.63
CA GLY A 58 7.07 14.12 1.34
C GLY A 58 6.75 14.56 -0.09
N SER A 59 6.38 13.65 -1.01
CA SER A 59 5.99 14.04 -2.37
C SER A 59 4.62 14.69 -2.46
N LEU A 60 3.74 14.42 -1.51
CA LEU A 60 2.43 15.05 -1.40
C LEU A 60 2.25 15.70 -0.03
N PRO A 61 1.50 16.82 0.05
CA PRO A 61 1.23 17.46 1.34
C PRO A 61 0.29 16.59 2.18
N MET A 62 0.66 16.35 3.42
CA MET A 62 -0.15 15.59 4.39
C MET A 62 -1.10 16.44 5.21
N ARG A 63 -1.21 17.75 4.93
CA ARG A 63 -2.10 18.65 5.66
C ARG A 63 -3.55 18.22 5.53
N GLY A 64 -4.20 17.99 6.68
CA GLY A 64 -5.59 17.51 6.74
C GLY A 64 -5.72 15.99 6.82
N ALA A 65 -4.64 15.24 6.67
CA ALA A 65 -4.61 13.83 7.02
C ALA A 65 -4.33 13.63 8.52
N VAL A 66 -4.93 12.61 9.11
CA VAL A 66 -4.67 12.22 10.50
C VAL A 66 -3.35 11.46 10.55
N PRO A 67 -2.32 11.95 11.27
CA PRO A 67 -1.02 11.31 11.28
C PRO A 67 -1.02 10.02 12.09
N LEU A 68 -0.28 9.03 11.60
CA LEU A 68 0.06 7.82 12.35
C LEU A 68 1.58 7.78 12.62
N CYS A 69 2.38 7.97 11.59
CA CYS A 69 3.83 7.96 11.68
C CYS A 69 4.41 8.85 10.57
N ASP A 70 4.76 10.09 10.90
CA ASP A 70 5.15 11.13 9.93
C ASP A 70 6.33 10.71 9.05
N ARG A 71 7.20 9.82 9.55
CA ARG A 71 8.35 9.29 8.80
C ARG A 71 7.96 8.41 7.62
N PHE A 72 6.78 7.80 7.67
CA PHE A 72 6.35 6.80 6.70
C PHE A 72 5.00 7.13 6.06
N ASP A 73 4.21 8.00 6.68
CA ASP A 73 2.88 8.33 6.19
C ASP A 73 2.93 8.96 4.80
N THR A 74 2.12 8.41 3.93
CA THR A 74 1.86 8.96 2.60
C THR A 74 0.39 8.84 2.28
N ILE A 75 -0.08 9.60 1.31
CA ILE A 75 -1.38 9.39 0.66
C ILE A 75 -1.15 8.93 -0.77
N GLY A 76 -2.12 8.21 -1.31
CA GLY A 76 -2.02 7.74 -2.68
C GLY A 76 -3.34 7.23 -3.23
N PRO A 77 -3.45 7.15 -4.56
CA PRO A 77 -4.65 6.69 -5.24
C PRO A 77 -4.83 5.17 -5.21
N LEU A 78 -6.12 4.78 -5.24
CA LEU A 78 -6.61 3.44 -5.55
C LEU A 78 -7.57 3.53 -6.73
N ALA A 79 -7.37 2.71 -7.76
CA ALA A 79 -8.20 2.69 -8.96
C ALA A 79 -8.13 1.32 -9.66
N HIS A 80 -8.90 1.13 -10.74
CA HIS A 80 -8.85 -0.09 -11.53
C HIS A 80 -7.69 -0.15 -12.52
N SER A 81 -7.08 0.98 -12.87
CA SER A 81 -5.96 1.05 -13.82
C SER A 81 -4.81 1.93 -13.31
N VAL A 82 -3.64 1.75 -13.90
CA VAL A 82 -2.46 2.60 -13.66
C VAL A 82 -2.71 4.01 -14.17
N GLU A 83 -3.41 4.14 -15.29
CA GLU A 83 -3.81 5.38 -15.91
C GLU A 83 -4.69 6.22 -14.97
N ASP A 84 -5.71 5.60 -14.35
CA ASP A 84 -6.57 6.29 -13.39
C ASP A 84 -5.80 6.71 -12.14
N CYS A 85 -4.87 5.88 -11.68
CA CYS A 85 -3.97 6.26 -10.58
C CYS A 85 -3.09 7.46 -10.96
N ALA A 86 -2.57 7.51 -12.19
CA ALA A 86 -1.77 8.64 -12.66
C ALA A 86 -2.60 9.93 -12.79
N LEU A 87 -3.83 9.82 -13.28
CA LEU A 87 -4.78 10.94 -13.33
C LEU A 87 -5.10 11.49 -11.95
N LEU A 88 -5.42 10.60 -10.99
CA LEU A 88 -5.73 11.04 -9.64
C LEU A 88 -4.50 11.59 -8.92
N LEU A 89 -3.31 11.01 -9.15
CA LEU A 89 -2.06 11.54 -8.62
C LEU A 89 -1.80 12.96 -9.11
N ALA A 90 -1.95 13.21 -10.42
CA ALA A 90 -1.80 14.53 -11.00
C ALA A 90 -2.79 15.54 -10.39
N ALA A 91 -4.05 15.13 -10.18
CA ALA A 91 -5.07 15.97 -9.56
C ALA A 91 -4.72 16.33 -8.09
N ILE A 92 -4.12 15.40 -7.33
CA ILE A 92 -3.74 15.62 -5.93
C ILE A 92 -2.47 16.49 -5.84
N SER A 93 -1.48 16.22 -6.68
CA SER A 93 -0.20 16.94 -6.67
C SER A 93 -0.27 18.33 -7.30
N GLY A 94 -1.24 18.56 -8.18
CA GLY A 94 -1.32 19.76 -9.02
C GLY A 94 -0.34 19.74 -10.19
N GLU A 95 0.26 18.59 -10.48
CA GLU A 95 1.21 18.41 -11.57
C GLU A 95 0.51 17.93 -12.85
N ALA A 96 1.24 17.95 -13.97
CA ALA A 96 0.74 17.38 -15.21
C ALA A 96 0.60 15.86 -15.12
N VAL A 97 -0.37 15.30 -15.84
CA VAL A 97 -0.55 13.86 -15.95
C VAL A 97 0.67 13.24 -16.62
N THR A 98 1.24 12.21 -16.01
CA THR A 98 2.35 11.46 -16.60
C THR A 98 1.90 10.73 -17.86
N ASP A 99 2.61 10.92 -18.97
CA ASP A 99 2.42 10.11 -20.18
C ASP A 99 2.97 8.69 -19.91
N LEU A 100 2.10 7.70 -19.97
CA LEU A 100 2.42 6.29 -19.79
C LEU A 100 2.64 5.56 -21.11
N GLY A 101 2.51 6.23 -22.24
CA GLY A 101 2.68 5.66 -23.57
C GLY A 101 4.13 5.44 -23.95
N GLY A 102 4.35 4.44 -24.81
CA GLY A 102 5.63 4.26 -25.51
C GLY A 102 6.83 3.82 -24.67
N VAL A 103 6.62 3.31 -23.46
CA VAL A 103 7.72 2.83 -22.61
C VAL A 103 8.33 1.56 -23.20
N ASP A 104 9.60 1.63 -23.62
CA ASP A 104 10.40 0.46 -23.99
C ASP A 104 11.17 -0.05 -22.77
N LEU A 105 10.99 -1.34 -22.47
CA LEU A 105 11.70 -2.02 -21.39
C LEU A 105 13.02 -2.64 -21.83
N SER A 106 13.39 -2.54 -23.10
CA SER A 106 14.64 -3.09 -23.63
C SER A 106 15.84 -2.55 -22.86
N GLY A 107 16.63 -3.44 -22.28
CA GLY A 107 17.80 -3.10 -21.48
C GLY A 107 17.51 -2.58 -20.06
N THR A 108 16.24 -2.37 -19.68
CA THR A 108 15.86 -2.03 -18.30
C THR A 108 16.23 -3.19 -17.37
N ARG A 109 16.92 -2.89 -16.27
CA ARG A 109 17.26 -3.88 -15.25
C ARG A 109 16.22 -3.86 -14.13
N ILE A 110 15.63 -5.02 -13.86
CA ILE A 110 14.63 -5.21 -12.80
C ILE A 110 15.16 -6.26 -11.83
N ALA A 111 15.19 -5.92 -10.54
CA ALA A 111 15.56 -6.84 -9.49
C ALA A 111 14.34 -7.46 -8.82
N ILE A 112 14.30 -8.79 -8.72
CA ILE A 112 13.39 -9.49 -7.83
C ILE A 112 14.08 -9.61 -6.49
N LEU A 113 13.49 -9.03 -5.45
CA LEU A 113 13.99 -9.16 -4.10
C LEU A 113 13.46 -10.45 -3.47
N GLU A 114 14.36 -11.43 -3.30
CA GLU A 114 14.07 -12.68 -2.58
C GLU A 114 14.14 -12.41 -1.09
N THR A 115 12.99 -12.08 -0.51
CA THR A 115 12.82 -11.69 0.90
C THR A 115 11.70 -12.49 1.54
N VAL A 116 11.49 -12.30 2.83
CA VAL A 116 10.36 -12.90 3.58
C VAL A 116 8.98 -12.59 2.97
N ALA A 117 8.87 -11.59 2.11
CA ALA A 117 7.62 -11.30 1.41
C ALA A 117 7.24 -12.37 0.38
N LEU A 118 8.19 -13.21 -0.03
CA LEU A 118 7.96 -14.32 -0.95
C LEU A 118 7.85 -15.67 -0.24
N ASP A 119 8.04 -15.70 1.10
CA ASP A 119 7.88 -16.91 1.89
C ASP A 119 6.39 -17.24 2.06
N ASP A 120 6.01 -18.51 1.92
CA ASP A 120 4.65 -19.01 2.13
C ASP A 120 3.56 -18.29 1.30
N VAL A 121 3.92 -17.75 0.13
CA VAL A 121 2.96 -17.13 -0.79
C VAL A 121 2.00 -18.19 -1.33
N ARG A 122 0.70 -17.94 -1.23
CA ARG A 122 -0.34 -18.82 -1.77
C ARG A 122 -0.18 -18.98 -3.29
N ASP A 123 -0.61 -20.12 -3.83
CA ASP A 123 -0.46 -20.48 -5.25
C ASP A 123 -0.95 -19.40 -6.22
N ARG A 124 -2.12 -18.80 -5.98
CA ARG A 124 -2.69 -17.84 -6.92
C ARG A 124 -1.89 -16.53 -6.99
N PRO A 125 -1.55 -15.86 -5.87
CA PRO A 125 -0.64 -14.71 -5.88
C PRO A 125 0.75 -15.06 -6.42
N GLY A 126 1.29 -16.22 -6.08
CA GLY A 126 2.60 -16.69 -6.57
C GLY A 126 2.63 -16.79 -8.09
N ARG A 127 1.65 -17.47 -8.70
CA ARG A 127 1.52 -17.54 -10.17
C ARG A 127 1.36 -16.15 -10.79
N GLY A 128 0.57 -15.26 -10.19
CA GLY A 128 0.42 -13.89 -10.69
C GLY A 128 1.74 -13.12 -10.69
N PHE A 129 2.57 -13.33 -9.67
CA PHE A 129 3.90 -12.74 -9.59
C PHE A 129 4.83 -13.32 -10.68
N ASP A 130 4.88 -14.64 -10.85
CA ASP A 130 5.69 -15.29 -11.88
C ASP A 130 5.26 -14.87 -13.29
N ASP A 131 3.96 -14.76 -13.54
CA ASP A 131 3.42 -14.26 -14.82
C ASP A 131 3.84 -12.81 -15.09
N ALA A 132 3.85 -11.96 -14.07
CA ALA A 132 4.31 -10.58 -14.18
C ALA A 132 5.80 -10.51 -14.52
N VAL A 133 6.63 -11.31 -13.85
CA VAL A 133 8.06 -11.43 -14.15
C VAL A 133 8.27 -11.88 -15.60
N ALA A 134 7.59 -12.93 -16.03
CA ALA A 134 7.70 -13.43 -17.39
C ALA A 134 7.23 -12.41 -18.45
N ARG A 135 6.25 -11.54 -18.14
CA ARG A 135 5.86 -10.43 -19.03
C ARG A 135 6.95 -9.39 -19.15
N LEU A 136 7.61 -9.02 -18.05
CA LEU A 136 8.72 -8.06 -18.05
C LEU A 136 9.90 -8.58 -18.89
N GLU A 137 10.26 -9.85 -18.75
CA GLU A 137 11.31 -10.49 -19.56
C GLU A 137 10.96 -10.51 -21.05
N ARG A 138 9.73 -10.89 -21.41
CA ARG A 138 9.24 -10.84 -22.80
C ARG A 138 9.23 -9.43 -23.38
N ALA A 139 9.02 -8.41 -22.55
CA ALA A 139 9.10 -7.01 -22.95
C ALA A 139 10.55 -6.48 -23.06
N GLY A 140 11.55 -7.34 -22.87
CA GLY A 140 12.96 -6.98 -23.04
C GLY A 140 13.68 -6.53 -21.78
N ALA A 141 13.05 -6.58 -20.61
CA ALA A 141 13.70 -6.27 -19.35
C ALA A 141 14.70 -7.38 -18.96
N LYS A 142 15.84 -6.98 -18.40
CA LYS A 142 16.81 -7.90 -17.79
C LYS A 142 16.47 -8.11 -16.33
N VAL A 143 15.87 -9.26 -16.02
CA VAL A 143 15.51 -9.62 -14.64
C VAL A 143 16.72 -10.26 -13.93
N ILE A 144 16.98 -9.81 -12.70
CA ILE A 144 17.97 -10.37 -11.79
C ILE A 144 17.33 -10.71 -10.45
N ARG A 145 17.85 -11.71 -9.74
CA ARG A 145 17.37 -12.08 -8.40
C ARG A 145 18.38 -11.62 -7.37
N LEU A 146 17.91 -10.91 -6.34
CA LEU A 146 18.72 -10.39 -5.25
C LEU A 146 18.16 -10.89 -3.92
N LYS A 147 19.05 -11.43 -3.09
CA LYS A 147 18.72 -11.72 -1.68
C LYS A 147 18.87 -10.44 -0.85
N ALA A 148 17.91 -10.16 0.00
CA ALA A 148 17.92 -9.02 0.92
C ALA A 148 17.41 -9.47 2.30
N PRO A 149 18.22 -10.22 3.06
CA PRO A 149 17.83 -10.72 4.38
C PRO A 149 17.54 -9.59 5.38
N GLU A 150 18.12 -8.40 5.18
CA GLU A 150 17.92 -7.21 5.99
C GLU A 150 16.45 -6.72 6.00
N VAL A 151 15.66 -7.10 4.98
CA VAL A 151 14.23 -6.77 4.92
C VAL A 151 13.47 -7.44 6.07
N ALA A 152 13.83 -8.65 6.47
CA ALA A 152 13.20 -9.33 7.61
C ALA A 152 13.44 -8.56 8.92
N GLU A 153 14.68 -8.10 9.14
CA GLU A 153 15.04 -7.28 10.30
C GLU A 153 14.29 -5.96 10.29
N ALA A 154 14.27 -5.25 9.15
CA ALA A 154 13.57 -3.99 8.99
C ALA A 154 12.07 -4.12 9.26
N LEU A 155 11.43 -5.19 8.79
CA LEU A 155 10.01 -5.47 9.06
C LEU A 155 9.75 -5.72 10.54
N GLY A 156 10.67 -6.38 11.24
CA GLY A 156 10.59 -6.58 12.69
C GLY A 156 10.60 -5.27 13.49
N LEU A 157 11.31 -4.25 13.02
CA LEU A 157 11.38 -2.94 13.66
C LEU A 157 10.18 -2.04 13.34
N ALA A 158 9.51 -2.26 12.20
CA ALA A 158 8.47 -1.36 11.71
C ALA A 158 7.31 -1.19 12.70
N ALA A 159 6.85 -2.26 13.34
CA ALA A 159 5.76 -2.20 14.30
C ALA A 159 6.09 -1.30 15.50
N THR A 160 7.30 -1.42 16.05
CA THR A 160 7.77 -0.60 17.17
C THR A 160 7.89 0.86 16.78
N LEU A 161 8.45 1.16 15.60
CA LEU A 161 8.59 2.53 15.10
C LEU A 161 7.22 3.20 14.91
N PHE A 162 6.26 2.50 14.28
CA PHE A 162 4.92 3.04 14.04
C PHE A 162 4.18 3.33 15.34
N THR A 163 4.19 2.39 16.28
CA THR A 163 3.44 2.54 17.53
C THR A 163 4.09 3.57 18.46
N ALA A 164 5.41 3.63 18.54
CA ALA A 164 6.11 4.62 19.35
C ALA A 164 5.84 6.06 18.86
N GLU A 165 5.92 6.29 17.54
CA GLU A 165 5.65 7.62 16.97
C GLU A 165 4.18 7.99 17.07
N ALA A 166 3.26 7.07 16.75
CA ALA A 166 1.83 7.28 16.92
C ALA A 166 1.46 7.58 18.38
N TYR A 167 2.02 6.87 19.34
CA TYR A 167 1.78 7.16 20.74
C TYR A 167 2.37 8.51 21.16
N GLY A 168 3.56 8.89 20.65
CA GLY A 168 4.12 10.22 20.85
C GLY A 168 3.21 11.34 20.39
N ILE A 169 2.58 11.18 19.21
CA ILE A 169 1.64 12.17 18.65
C ILE A 169 0.32 12.22 19.44
N TRP A 170 -0.24 11.05 19.78
CA TRP A 170 -1.63 10.94 20.26
C TRP A 170 -1.77 10.65 21.75
N ARG A 171 -0.68 10.57 22.51
CA ARG A 171 -0.65 10.18 23.92
C ARG A 171 -1.72 10.88 24.75
N ASP A 172 -1.75 12.22 24.73
CA ASP A 172 -2.64 12.99 25.58
C ASP A 172 -4.12 12.73 25.24
N THR A 173 -4.42 12.57 23.94
CA THR A 173 -5.76 12.23 23.48
C THR A 173 -6.15 10.79 23.87
N ILE A 174 -5.22 9.85 23.73
CA ILE A 174 -5.42 8.44 24.09
C ILE A 174 -5.65 8.32 25.60
N GLU A 175 -4.79 8.95 26.42
CA GLU A 175 -4.83 8.80 27.86
C GLU A 175 -5.99 9.59 28.50
N ALA A 176 -6.55 10.58 27.80
CA ALA A 176 -7.78 11.25 28.24
C ALA A 176 -9.03 10.35 28.17
N ALA A 177 -9.04 9.34 27.28
CA ALA A 177 -10.18 8.44 27.11
C ALA A 177 -9.77 7.06 26.54
N PRO A 178 -8.88 6.31 27.22
CA PRO A 178 -8.32 5.05 26.71
C PRO A 178 -9.39 3.98 26.45
N GLN A 179 -10.50 4.02 27.16
CA GLN A 179 -11.66 3.12 27.00
C GLN A 179 -12.37 3.28 25.64
N LYS A 180 -12.13 4.37 24.91
CA LYS A 180 -12.66 4.58 23.56
C LYS A 180 -11.82 3.90 22.48
N MET A 181 -10.62 3.49 22.82
CA MET A 181 -9.76 2.75 21.89
C MET A 181 -10.07 1.27 21.89
N PHE A 182 -9.88 0.65 20.73
CA PHE A 182 -9.90 -0.80 20.62
C PHE A 182 -8.75 -1.39 21.44
N SER A 183 -9.03 -2.28 22.40
CA SER A 183 -8.07 -2.74 23.41
C SER A 183 -6.75 -3.24 22.81
N ARG A 184 -6.80 -4.07 21.74
CA ARG A 184 -5.62 -4.58 21.07
C ARG A 184 -4.75 -3.50 20.43
N ILE A 185 -5.34 -2.37 20.06
CA ILE A 185 -4.57 -1.22 19.51
C ILE A 185 -3.96 -0.43 20.66
N LEU A 186 -4.70 -0.22 21.75
CA LEU A 186 -4.19 0.45 22.94
C LEU A 186 -2.98 -0.30 23.54
N GLU A 187 -3.05 -1.62 23.62
CA GLU A 187 -1.94 -2.48 24.09
C GLU A 187 -0.67 -2.36 23.24
N ARG A 188 -0.82 -2.09 21.94
CA ARG A 188 0.33 -1.88 21.04
C ARG A 188 0.96 -0.49 21.17
N PHE A 189 0.19 0.49 21.63
CA PHE A 189 0.67 1.86 21.82
C PHE A 189 1.34 2.08 23.18
N ARG A 190 1.00 1.29 24.18
CA ARG A 190 1.60 1.31 25.52
C ARG A 190 2.77 0.34 25.65
#